data_b8e2530f7187c5ee8985ae818509b447
#
_entry.id   b8e2530f7187c5ee8985ae818509b447
#
_cell.length_a   1.000
_cell.length_b   1.000
_cell.length_c   1.000
_cell.angle_alpha   90.00
_cell.angle_beta   90.00
_cell.angle_gamma   90.00
#
_symmetry.space_group_name_H-M   'P 1'
#
loop_
_entity.id
_entity.type
_entity.pdbx_description
1 polymer ?
#
loop_
_entity_poly.entity_id
_entity_poly.type
_entity_poly.pdbx_seq_one_letter_code
_entity_poly.pdbx_strand_id
1 'polypeptide(L)'
;MSQHPALARATAFCEKYTLRVPILMAPMASACPASLAIAVANAGGLGGCGALLMQPDAIHKWVSDVRAGTNGGFQVNLWMPDPPPKRDSASEDAVRRFLGKWGSEVPAEAGDVKPPNFEAQCEAMLEAGPTIISSIMGLFPERFVARMKSKGIKWRQ
;
A
#
# COMPACT_ATOMS: atom_id res chain seq x y z
N MET A 1 -22.65 5.89 32.76
CA MET A 1 -21.87 4.62 32.74
C MET A 1 -20.49 4.93 32.16
N SER A 2 -19.42 4.71 32.90
CA SER A 2 -18.04 4.96 32.42
C SER A 2 -17.71 3.95 31.31
N GLN A 3 -17.39 4.45 30.12
CA GLN A 3 -17.00 3.61 29.00
C GLN A 3 -15.61 2.99 29.28
N HIS A 4 -15.44 1.71 29.04
CA HIS A 4 -14.14 1.03 29.24
C HIS A 4 -13.04 1.75 28.39
N PRO A 5 -11.84 2.03 28.94
CA PRO A 5 -10.79 2.79 28.24
C PRO A 5 -10.42 2.27 26.86
N ALA A 6 -10.48 0.96 26.64
CA ALA A 6 -10.23 0.36 25.32
C ALA A 6 -11.33 0.72 24.31
N LEU A 7 -12.60 0.77 24.74
CA LEU A 7 -13.72 1.17 23.88
C LEU A 7 -13.65 2.66 23.55
N ALA A 8 -13.26 3.51 24.51
CA ALA A 8 -13.07 4.92 24.26
C ALA A 8 -11.98 5.18 23.18
N ARG A 9 -10.86 4.46 23.25
CA ARG A 9 -9.81 4.55 22.23
C ARG A 9 -10.26 4.03 20.86
N ALA A 10 -11.01 2.93 20.83
CA ALA A 10 -11.59 2.39 19.60
C ALA A 10 -12.56 3.37 18.95
N THR A 11 -13.42 4.01 19.75
CA THR A 11 -14.36 5.04 19.28
C THR A 11 -13.65 6.20 18.64
N ALA A 12 -12.68 6.80 19.36
CA ALA A 12 -11.89 7.93 18.82
C ALA A 12 -11.14 7.58 17.52
N PHE A 13 -10.64 6.35 17.42
CA PHE A 13 -10.01 5.85 16.19
C PHE A 13 -11.02 5.75 15.04
N CYS A 14 -12.19 5.17 15.30
CA CYS A 14 -13.25 5.05 14.30
C CYS A 14 -13.74 6.41 13.81
N GLU A 15 -13.96 7.36 14.73
CA GLU A 15 -14.33 8.73 14.40
C GLU A 15 -13.28 9.42 13.52
N LYS A 16 -11.99 9.30 13.90
CA LYS A 16 -10.88 9.90 13.14
C LYS A 16 -10.84 9.46 11.68
N TYR A 17 -11.20 8.22 11.39
CA TYR A 17 -11.14 7.63 10.05
C TYR A 17 -12.51 7.37 9.42
N THR A 18 -13.58 7.77 10.09
CA THR A 18 -14.98 7.57 9.62
C THR A 18 -15.29 6.09 9.41
N LEU A 19 -14.92 5.26 10.39
CA LEU A 19 -15.14 3.81 10.38
C LEU A 19 -16.22 3.41 11.37
N ARG A 20 -16.93 2.30 11.10
CA ARG A 20 -17.86 1.69 12.06
C ARG A 20 -17.16 0.74 13.01
N VAL A 21 -16.08 0.10 12.57
CA VAL A 21 -15.27 -0.82 13.34
C VAL A 21 -13.78 -0.48 13.22
N PRO A 22 -12.98 -0.65 14.28
CA PRO A 22 -11.56 -0.28 14.29
C PRO A 22 -10.69 -1.34 13.59
N ILE A 23 -11.09 -1.76 12.39
CA ILE A 23 -10.41 -2.79 11.60
C ILE A 23 -9.87 -2.17 10.32
N LEU A 24 -8.58 -2.28 10.13
CA LEU A 24 -7.89 -1.88 8.91
C LEU A 24 -7.38 -3.12 8.20
N MET A 25 -7.69 -3.24 6.92
CA MET A 25 -7.12 -4.27 6.07
C MET A 25 -5.61 -4.04 5.92
N ALA A 26 -4.81 -5.08 6.18
CA ALA A 26 -3.38 -5.03 5.95
C ALA A 26 -3.10 -4.83 4.44
N PRO A 27 -2.24 -3.88 4.06
CA PRO A 27 -1.87 -3.69 2.66
C PRO A 27 -0.86 -4.76 2.23
N MET A 28 -1.33 -5.75 1.49
CA MET A 28 -0.51 -6.86 0.98
C MET A 28 -0.36 -6.74 -0.54
N ALA A 29 0.88 -6.63 -1.02
CA ALA A 29 1.15 -6.60 -2.47
C ALA A 29 0.61 -7.88 -3.14
N SER A 30 -0.07 -7.71 -4.27
CA SER A 30 -0.69 -8.80 -5.08
C SER A 30 -1.78 -9.62 -4.39
N ALA A 31 -2.04 -9.45 -3.08
CA ALA A 31 -3.01 -10.24 -2.31
C ALA A 31 -4.23 -9.44 -1.85
N CYS A 32 -4.40 -8.21 -2.34
CA CYS A 32 -5.50 -7.32 -2.01
C CYS A 32 -6.33 -6.95 -3.25
N PRO A 33 -7.15 -7.87 -3.81
CA PRO A 33 -8.05 -7.51 -4.90
C PRO A 33 -9.07 -6.46 -4.43
N ALA A 34 -9.55 -5.64 -5.36
CA ALA A 34 -10.56 -4.60 -5.06
C ALA A 34 -11.79 -5.17 -4.35
N SER A 35 -12.23 -6.38 -4.72
CA SER A 35 -13.37 -7.06 -4.09
C SER A 35 -13.19 -7.28 -2.58
N LEU A 36 -11.97 -7.61 -2.13
CA LEU A 36 -11.69 -7.78 -0.70
C LEU A 36 -11.73 -6.43 0.03
N ALA A 37 -11.13 -5.39 -0.55
CA ALA A 37 -11.17 -4.03 0.00
C ALA A 37 -12.60 -3.49 0.09
N ILE A 38 -13.43 -3.75 -0.92
CA ILE A 38 -14.86 -3.43 -0.94
C ILE A 38 -15.60 -4.15 0.19
N ALA A 39 -15.37 -5.44 0.37
CA ALA A 39 -16.03 -6.23 1.41
C ALA A 39 -15.70 -5.68 2.81
N VAL A 40 -14.41 -5.37 3.07
CA VAL A 40 -13.96 -4.79 4.35
C VAL A 40 -14.58 -3.40 4.56
N ALA A 41 -14.58 -2.54 3.55
CA ALA A 41 -15.15 -1.20 3.64
C ALA A 41 -16.67 -1.23 3.85
N ASN A 42 -17.39 -2.11 3.17
CA ASN A 42 -18.83 -2.30 3.35
C ASN A 42 -19.19 -2.88 4.74
N ALA A 43 -18.29 -3.68 5.33
CA ALA A 43 -18.40 -4.13 6.72
C ALA A 43 -18.12 -3.02 7.74
N GLY A 44 -17.66 -1.84 7.29
CA GLY A 44 -17.42 -0.67 8.14
C GLY A 44 -15.98 -0.52 8.61
N GLY A 45 -15.06 -1.33 8.09
CA GLY A 45 -13.61 -1.18 8.27
C GLY A 45 -12.97 -0.30 7.21
N LEU A 46 -11.64 -0.31 7.13
CA LEU A 46 -10.87 0.36 6.10
C LEU A 46 -10.31 -0.68 5.13
N GLY A 47 -10.72 -0.62 3.86
CA GLY A 47 -10.11 -1.42 2.80
C GLY A 47 -8.66 -1.04 2.55
N GLY A 48 -7.89 -1.83 1.79
CA GLY A 48 -6.52 -1.45 1.51
C GLY A 48 -5.82 -2.30 0.46
N CYS A 49 -4.75 -1.74 -0.13
CA CYS A 49 -3.82 -2.49 -0.96
C CYS A 49 -2.37 -2.04 -0.78
N GLY A 50 -1.43 -2.93 -1.11
CA GLY A 50 -0.01 -2.61 -1.26
C GLY A 50 0.31 -2.34 -2.72
N ALA A 51 0.81 -1.15 -3.02
CA ALA A 51 1.06 -0.68 -4.38
C ALA A 51 2.49 -0.94 -4.86
N LEU A 52 3.35 -1.60 -4.07
CA LEU A 52 4.77 -1.79 -4.38
C LEU A 52 5.05 -2.20 -5.83
N LEU A 53 4.28 -3.16 -6.35
CA LEU A 53 4.48 -3.73 -7.69
C LEU A 53 3.49 -3.16 -8.73
N MET A 54 2.67 -2.17 -8.36
CA MET A 54 1.66 -1.63 -9.24
C MET A 54 2.21 -0.49 -10.08
N GLN A 55 2.01 -0.54 -11.38
CA GLN A 55 2.20 0.62 -12.24
C GLN A 55 1.11 1.67 -11.95
N PRO A 56 1.31 2.96 -12.26
CA PRO A 56 0.34 4.03 -12.03
C PRO A 56 -1.08 3.70 -12.51
N ASP A 57 -1.23 3.17 -13.71
CA ASP A 57 -2.52 2.79 -14.27
C ASP A 57 -3.22 1.69 -13.47
N ALA A 58 -2.44 0.74 -12.92
CA ALA A 58 -2.98 -0.30 -12.07
C ALA A 58 -3.49 0.25 -10.72
N ILE A 59 -2.84 1.29 -10.18
CA ILE A 59 -3.31 2.00 -8.98
C ILE A 59 -4.65 2.68 -9.28
N HIS A 60 -4.74 3.43 -10.39
CA HIS A 60 -5.98 4.08 -10.81
C HIS A 60 -7.11 3.08 -11.03
N LYS A 61 -6.83 1.99 -11.74
CA LYS A 61 -7.81 0.93 -11.98
C LYS A 61 -8.31 0.33 -10.67
N TRP A 62 -7.41 -0.06 -9.76
CA TRP A 62 -7.77 -0.63 -8.47
C TRP A 62 -8.69 0.31 -7.68
N VAL A 63 -8.35 1.61 -7.64
CA VAL A 63 -9.16 2.62 -6.95
C VAL A 63 -10.51 2.82 -7.61
N SER A 64 -10.56 2.83 -8.94
CA SER A 64 -11.82 2.90 -9.70
C SER A 64 -12.72 1.72 -9.38
N ASP A 65 -12.17 0.50 -9.38
CA ASP A 65 -12.91 -0.72 -9.04
C ASP A 65 -13.45 -0.68 -7.59
N VAL A 66 -12.65 -0.21 -6.63
CA VAL A 66 -13.09 -0.05 -5.24
C VAL A 66 -14.24 0.95 -5.14
N ARG A 67 -14.13 2.11 -5.77
CA ARG A 67 -15.15 3.15 -5.74
C ARG A 67 -16.46 2.74 -6.43
N ALA A 68 -16.38 1.85 -7.40
CA ALA A 68 -17.58 1.27 -8.04
C ALA A 68 -18.36 0.34 -7.08
N GLY A 69 -17.72 -0.24 -6.07
CA GLY A 69 -18.35 -1.21 -5.16
C GLY A 69 -18.58 -0.72 -3.73
N THR A 70 -18.05 0.46 -3.35
CA THR A 70 -18.22 1.00 -1.99
C THR A 70 -18.04 2.51 -1.94
N ASN A 71 -18.76 3.15 -1.00
CA ASN A 71 -18.49 4.53 -0.55
C ASN A 71 -17.59 4.57 0.71
N GLY A 72 -17.14 3.42 1.21
CA GLY A 72 -16.31 3.32 2.40
C GLY A 72 -14.86 3.75 2.15
N GLY A 73 -14.13 3.96 3.25
CA GLY A 73 -12.73 4.36 3.19
C GLY A 73 -11.79 3.23 2.76
N PHE A 74 -10.68 3.60 2.15
CA PHE A 74 -9.59 2.69 1.82
C PHE A 74 -8.22 3.36 1.95
N GLN A 75 -7.19 2.54 2.09
CA GLN A 75 -5.80 2.95 2.11
C GLN A 75 -5.01 2.37 0.94
N VAL A 76 -3.99 3.10 0.52
CA VAL A 76 -2.95 2.62 -0.39
C VAL A 76 -1.60 2.74 0.30
N ASN A 77 -0.84 1.65 0.32
CA ASN A 77 0.48 1.60 0.94
C ASN A 77 1.57 1.53 -0.12
N LEU A 78 2.67 2.23 0.13
CA LEU A 78 3.85 2.16 -0.73
C LEU A 78 5.10 2.00 0.13
N TRP A 79 6.06 1.22 -0.36
CA TRP A 79 7.39 1.11 0.24
C TRP A 79 8.26 2.28 -0.19
N MET A 80 9.01 2.81 0.76
CA MET A 80 10.08 3.74 0.42
C MET A 80 11.20 2.95 -0.24
N PRO A 81 11.62 3.34 -1.46
CA PRO A 81 12.65 2.60 -2.18
C PRO A 81 14.00 2.74 -1.50
N ASP A 82 14.71 1.63 -1.41
CA ASP A 82 16.13 1.64 -1.08
C ASP A 82 16.95 2.23 -2.23
N PRO A 83 18.16 2.72 -1.96
CA PRO A 83 19.11 3.05 -3.02
C PRO A 83 19.33 1.86 -3.95
N PRO A 84 19.56 2.08 -5.26
CA PRO A 84 19.83 1.00 -6.18
C PRO A 84 20.98 0.12 -5.68
N PRO A 85 20.82 -1.23 -5.65
CA PRO A 85 21.87 -2.12 -5.18
C PRO A 85 23.09 -2.06 -6.12
N LYS A 86 24.26 -2.19 -5.54
CA LYS A 86 25.47 -2.46 -6.33
C LYS A 86 25.38 -3.90 -6.84
N ARG A 87 25.32 -4.05 -8.15
CA ARG A 87 25.26 -5.36 -8.79
C ARG A 87 26.62 -6.06 -8.70
N ASP A 88 26.61 -7.34 -8.40
CA ASP A 88 27.75 -8.23 -8.43
C ASP A 88 27.35 -9.59 -9.01
N SER A 89 27.88 -9.89 -10.20
CA SER A 89 27.50 -11.06 -10.97
C SER A 89 27.80 -12.36 -10.22
N ALA A 90 28.89 -12.44 -9.47
CA ALA A 90 29.25 -13.65 -8.73
C ALA A 90 28.26 -13.93 -7.59
N SER A 91 27.85 -12.90 -6.86
CA SER A 91 26.82 -12.99 -5.83
C SER A 91 25.44 -13.33 -6.42
N GLU A 92 25.08 -12.71 -7.53
CA GLU A 92 23.82 -13.00 -8.24
C GLU A 92 23.77 -14.45 -8.74
N ASP A 93 24.87 -14.97 -9.30
CA ASP A 93 25.00 -16.37 -9.71
C ASP A 93 24.87 -17.33 -8.52
N ALA A 94 25.47 -16.99 -7.39
CA ALA A 94 25.37 -17.81 -6.20
C ALA A 94 23.93 -17.87 -5.66
N VAL A 95 23.22 -16.74 -5.65
CA VAL A 95 21.81 -16.64 -5.24
C VAL A 95 20.92 -17.44 -6.21
N ARG A 96 21.09 -17.30 -7.54
CA ARG A 96 20.35 -18.05 -8.52
C ARG A 96 20.52 -19.57 -8.35
N ARG A 97 21.76 -20.03 -8.18
CA ARG A 97 22.03 -21.45 -7.90
C ARG A 97 21.39 -21.94 -6.61
N PHE A 98 21.38 -21.09 -5.58
CA PHE A 98 20.70 -21.43 -4.32
C PHE A 98 19.19 -21.56 -4.52
N LEU A 99 18.54 -20.58 -5.16
CA LEU A 99 17.10 -20.58 -5.39
C LEU A 99 16.66 -21.75 -6.29
N GLY A 100 17.45 -22.11 -7.30
CA GLY A 100 17.19 -23.25 -8.20
C GLY A 100 17.15 -24.61 -7.49
N LYS A 101 17.62 -24.72 -6.24
CA LYS A 101 17.48 -25.94 -5.42
C LYS A 101 16.07 -26.09 -4.83
N TRP A 102 15.28 -25.01 -4.79
CA TRP A 102 13.99 -24.96 -4.11
C TRP A 102 12.81 -24.69 -5.07
N GLY A 103 13.10 -24.36 -6.31
CA GLY A 103 12.11 -24.04 -7.32
C GLY A 103 12.66 -24.12 -8.73
N SER A 104 11.96 -23.51 -9.68
CA SER A 104 12.41 -23.40 -11.05
C SER A 104 13.71 -22.62 -11.15
N GLU A 105 14.48 -22.89 -12.19
CA GLU A 105 15.70 -22.15 -12.49
C GLU A 105 15.39 -20.64 -12.65
N VAL A 106 16.18 -19.80 -12.00
CA VAL A 106 16.05 -18.34 -12.09
C VAL A 106 16.92 -17.85 -13.23
N PRO A 107 16.34 -17.24 -14.28
CA PRO A 107 17.09 -16.77 -15.44
C PRO A 107 18.04 -15.62 -15.06
N ALA A 108 19.11 -15.43 -15.84
CA ALA A 108 20.13 -14.40 -15.56
C ALA A 108 19.56 -13.00 -15.58
N GLU A 109 18.62 -12.74 -16.51
CA GLU A 109 17.93 -11.46 -16.71
C GLU A 109 16.91 -11.13 -15.63
N ALA A 110 16.60 -12.04 -14.71
CA ALA A 110 15.66 -11.76 -13.61
C ALA A 110 16.11 -10.57 -12.73
N GLY A 111 17.41 -10.32 -12.64
CA GLY A 111 17.96 -9.16 -11.95
C GLY A 111 17.83 -7.83 -12.70
N ASP A 112 17.44 -7.85 -13.97
CA ASP A 112 17.33 -6.65 -14.82
C ASP A 112 15.94 -6.00 -14.77
N VAL A 113 15.00 -6.62 -14.06
CA VAL A 113 13.64 -6.10 -13.88
C VAL A 113 13.68 -4.76 -13.16
N LYS A 114 13.18 -3.72 -13.82
CA LYS A 114 13.06 -2.40 -13.21
C LYS A 114 11.79 -2.31 -12.39
N PRO A 115 11.88 -1.88 -11.13
CA PRO A 115 10.68 -1.62 -10.32
C PRO A 115 9.86 -0.48 -10.93
N PRO A 116 8.56 -0.37 -10.58
CA PRO A 116 7.76 0.80 -10.93
C PRO A 116 8.42 2.10 -10.47
N ASN A 117 8.20 3.18 -11.23
CA ASN A 117 8.73 4.48 -10.86
C ASN A 117 8.02 5.00 -9.61
N PHE A 118 8.76 5.19 -8.52
CA PHE A 118 8.24 5.61 -7.22
C PHE A 118 7.52 6.95 -7.28
N GLU A 119 8.06 7.94 -7.99
CA GLU A 119 7.44 9.27 -8.09
C GLU A 119 6.12 9.20 -8.86
N ALA A 120 6.07 8.43 -9.94
CA ALA A 120 4.85 8.22 -10.71
C ALA A 120 3.78 7.46 -9.88
N GLN A 121 4.19 6.48 -9.05
CA GLN A 121 3.28 5.83 -8.11
C GLN A 121 2.73 6.82 -7.07
N CYS A 122 3.58 7.70 -6.53
CA CYS A 122 3.17 8.75 -5.60
C CYS A 122 2.12 9.69 -6.24
N GLU A 123 2.34 10.13 -7.48
CA GLU A 123 1.38 10.98 -8.20
C GLU A 123 0.04 10.25 -8.40
N ALA A 124 0.08 9.01 -8.88
CA ALA A 124 -1.13 8.21 -9.06
C ALA A 124 -1.92 8.03 -7.75
N MET A 125 -1.23 7.83 -6.62
CA MET A 125 -1.90 7.75 -5.30
C MET A 125 -2.54 9.07 -4.89
N LEU A 126 -1.87 10.22 -5.14
CA LEU A 126 -2.44 11.54 -4.86
C LEU A 126 -3.66 11.85 -5.72
N GLU A 127 -3.62 11.48 -6.99
CA GLU A 127 -4.74 11.65 -7.93
C GLU A 127 -5.90 10.73 -7.56
N ALA A 128 -5.59 9.50 -7.20
CA ALA A 128 -6.57 8.52 -6.73
C ALA A 128 -7.31 8.95 -5.45
N GLY A 129 -6.70 9.76 -4.59
CA GLY A 129 -7.33 10.35 -3.41
C GLY A 129 -7.89 9.34 -2.39
N PRO A 130 -7.10 8.38 -1.90
CA PRO A 130 -7.55 7.45 -0.86
C PRO A 130 -7.77 8.16 0.48
N THR A 131 -8.45 7.51 1.41
CA THR A 131 -8.62 8.03 2.78
C THR A 131 -7.26 8.15 3.49
N ILE A 132 -6.39 7.17 3.27
CA ILE A 132 -5.05 7.10 3.86
C ILE A 132 -4.04 6.70 2.78
N ILE A 133 -2.89 7.36 2.77
CA ILE A 133 -1.67 6.84 2.16
C ILE A 133 -0.73 6.46 3.30
N SER A 134 -0.21 5.25 3.27
CA SER A 134 0.75 4.77 4.27
C SER A 134 2.09 4.40 3.63
N SER A 135 3.16 4.53 4.41
CA SER A 135 4.49 4.09 3.99
C SER A 135 5.01 2.98 4.90
N ILE A 136 5.93 2.19 4.36
CA ILE A 136 6.74 1.22 5.10
C ILE A 136 8.19 1.33 4.62
N MET A 137 9.14 0.93 5.44
CA MET A 137 10.58 1.02 5.20
C MET A 137 11.14 2.45 5.12
N GLY A 138 10.34 3.46 5.50
CA GLY A 138 10.77 4.86 5.53
C GLY A 138 9.63 5.85 5.52
N LEU A 139 9.98 7.14 5.50
CA LEU A 139 9.04 8.26 5.50
C LEU A 139 8.94 8.87 4.10
N PHE A 140 7.75 9.26 3.69
CA PHE A 140 7.59 10.08 2.49
C PHE A 140 8.32 11.43 2.63
N PRO A 141 8.83 11.99 1.53
CA PRO A 141 9.38 13.34 1.53
C PRO A 141 8.35 14.34 2.05
N GLU A 142 8.80 15.35 2.80
CA GLU A 142 7.92 16.38 3.38
C GLU A 142 7.01 17.05 2.35
N ARG A 143 7.55 17.34 1.14
CA ARG A 143 6.78 17.90 0.02
C ARG A 143 5.58 17.03 -0.37
N PHE A 144 5.73 15.70 -0.33
CA PHE A 144 4.65 14.77 -0.64
C PHE A 144 3.60 14.74 0.49
N VAL A 145 4.07 14.70 1.73
CA VAL A 145 3.18 14.77 2.92
C VAL A 145 2.37 16.06 2.92
N ALA A 146 2.98 17.20 2.57
CA ALA A 146 2.27 18.47 2.45
C ALA A 146 1.17 18.42 1.38
N ARG A 147 1.44 17.80 0.23
CA ARG A 147 0.44 17.60 -0.84
C ARG A 147 -0.69 16.65 -0.42
N MET A 148 -0.39 15.60 0.32
CA MET A 148 -1.44 14.74 0.90
C MET A 148 -2.37 15.54 1.82
N LYS A 149 -1.79 16.34 2.72
CA LYS A 149 -2.55 17.19 3.65
C LYS A 149 -3.43 18.19 2.93
N SER A 150 -2.95 18.85 1.88
CA SER A 150 -3.74 19.81 1.09
C SER A 150 -4.93 19.17 0.37
N LYS A 151 -4.86 17.86 0.09
CA LYS A 151 -5.95 17.06 -0.50
C LYS A 151 -6.84 16.37 0.56
N GLY A 152 -6.61 16.59 1.85
CA GLY A 152 -7.34 15.91 2.93
C GLY A 152 -7.00 14.44 3.10
N ILE A 153 -5.95 13.94 2.42
CA ILE A 153 -5.49 12.57 2.54
C ILE A 153 -4.68 12.42 3.84
N LYS A 154 -5.03 11.45 4.66
CA LYS A 154 -4.31 11.19 5.91
C LYS A 154 -3.06 10.36 5.63
N TRP A 155 -1.99 10.68 6.32
CA TRP A 155 -0.75 9.89 6.27
C TRP A 155 -0.61 9.02 7.51
N ARG A 156 -0.10 7.80 7.28
CA ARG A 156 0.27 6.85 8.34
C ARG A 156 1.56 6.14 7.97
N GLN A 157 2.40 5.91 8.96
CA GLN A 157 3.54 5.01 8.93
C GLN A 157 3.21 3.72 9.69
#